data_34fd96e640ac41578da49ff0154d9e15
#
_entry.id   34fd96e640ac41578da49ff0154d9e15
#
_cell.length_a   1.000
_cell.length_b   1.000
_cell.length_c   1.000
_cell.angle_alpha   90.00
_cell.angle_beta   90.00
_cell.angle_gamma   90.00
#
_symmetry.space_group_name_H-M   'P 1'
#
loop_
_entity.id
_entity.type
_entity.pdbx_description
1 polymer ?
#
loop_
_entity_poly.entity_id
_entity_poly.type
_entity_poly.pdbx_seq_one_letter_code
_entity_poly.pdbx_strand_id
1 'polypeptide(L)'
;MIPIRPHDRLFVLTGSGVSAESGIPTFRGRGGLWRNYRVEDVASPHAWARDPALVWDFYSMRRRVAAAAKPNPAHLALANLETKLVDLLFLCTQNVDNLHEQAGSRRVLHMHGELFKSRCDTCLRPPFPDTSRYEAPAEIPRCECGGRIRPHICWFGEAPYEMNRIFQALTHCTIFAAIGTSGVVEPAASFVAHVRGRARTYYVGPEAPANAAEFTQCFQAEAGKVLPTLFQTD
;
A
#
# COMPACT_ATOMS: atom_id res chain seq x y z
N MET A 1 24.20 0.91 4.93
CA MET A 1 23.65 2.23 4.55
C MET A 1 23.73 2.35 3.03
N ILE A 2 22.70 2.96 2.45
CA ILE A 2 22.58 3.15 0.99
C ILE A 2 22.82 4.64 0.71
N PRO A 3 23.94 5.01 0.06
CA PRO A 3 24.19 6.40 -0.29
C PRO A 3 23.25 6.82 -1.43
N ILE A 4 22.59 7.98 -1.26
CA ILE A 4 21.78 8.63 -2.28
C ILE A 4 22.58 9.81 -2.82
N ARG A 5 22.88 9.77 -4.10
CA ARG A 5 23.62 10.80 -4.81
C ARG A 5 22.68 11.88 -5.34
N PRO A 6 23.13 13.09 -5.67
CA PRO A 6 22.28 14.20 -6.14
C PRO A 6 21.43 13.88 -7.38
N HIS A 7 21.85 12.94 -8.21
CA HIS A 7 21.14 12.53 -9.44
C HIS A 7 20.31 11.26 -9.25
N ASP A 8 20.34 10.63 -8.07
CA ASP A 8 19.57 9.42 -7.82
C ASP A 8 18.06 9.75 -7.72
N ARG A 9 17.25 8.87 -8.29
CA ARG A 9 15.78 8.89 -8.19
C ARG A 9 15.37 7.61 -7.46
N LEU A 10 14.80 7.79 -6.28
CA LEU A 10 14.42 6.70 -5.39
C LEU A 10 12.94 6.36 -5.59
N PHE A 11 12.67 5.13 -5.99
CA PHE A 11 11.34 4.55 -5.96
C PHE A 11 11.21 3.66 -4.73
N VAL A 12 10.27 3.98 -3.84
CA VAL A 12 9.94 3.16 -2.66
C VAL A 12 8.58 2.52 -2.87
N LEU A 13 8.55 1.18 -2.79
CA LEU A 13 7.34 0.38 -2.76
C LEU A 13 7.12 -0.14 -1.34
N THR A 14 6.01 0.21 -0.69
CA THR A 14 5.68 -0.35 0.62
C THR A 14 4.52 -1.34 0.55
N GLY A 15 4.55 -2.36 1.39
CA GLY A 15 3.48 -3.34 1.57
C GLY A 15 3.04 -3.45 3.03
N SER A 16 2.14 -4.38 3.35
CA SER A 16 1.52 -4.50 4.68
C SER A 16 2.50 -4.75 5.83
N GLY A 17 3.68 -5.27 5.53
CA GLY A 17 4.73 -5.48 6.53
C GLY A 17 5.22 -4.18 7.17
N VAL A 18 5.19 -3.04 6.46
CA VAL A 18 5.57 -1.75 7.05
C VAL A 18 4.58 -1.29 8.13
N SER A 19 3.30 -1.64 8.02
CA SER A 19 2.25 -1.29 8.97
C SER A 19 2.05 -2.35 10.07
N ALA A 20 2.69 -3.51 9.96
CA ALA A 20 2.61 -4.59 10.96
C ALA A 20 3.11 -4.14 12.34
N GLU A 21 4.21 -3.40 12.36
CA GLU A 21 4.79 -2.81 13.59
C GLU A 21 3.88 -1.74 14.23
N SER A 22 2.90 -1.24 13.50
CA SER A 22 1.85 -0.33 13.98
C SER A 22 0.60 -1.06 14.48
N GLY A 23 0.60 -2.40 14.51
CA GLY A 23 -0.53 -3.21 14.96
C GLY A 23 -1.60 -3.46 13.89
N ILE A 24 -1.36 -3.09 12.63
CA ILE A 24 -2.26 -3.44 11.52
C ILE A 24 -1.90 -4.85 11.03
N PRO A 25 -2.81 -5.82 11.10
CA PRO A 25 -2.55 -7.18 10.63
C PRO A 25 -2.15 -7.20 9.16
N THR A 26 -1.11 -7.97 8.83
CA THR A 26 -0.68 -8.17 7.45
C THR A 26 -1.73 -8.97 6.66
N PHE A 27 -1.74 -8.79 5.35
CA PHE A 27 -2.66 -9.47 4.42
C PHE A 27 -2.45 -10.99 4.34
N ARG A 28 -1.41 -11.53 4.99
CA ARG A 28 -1.02 -12.94 4.97
C ARG A 28 -0.70 -13.46 6.36
N GLY A 29 -1.76 -13.89 7.07
CA GLY A 29 -1.61 -14.88 8.12
C GLY A 29 -1.49 -16.29 7.49
N ARG A 30 -0.96 -17.27 8.24
CA ARG A 30 -1.00 -18.69 7.85
C ARG A 30 -2.43 -19.06 7.44
N GLY A 31 -2.61 -19.48 6.18
CA GLY A 31 -3.88 -19.97 5.66
C GLY A 31 -4.68 -19.03 4.75
N GLY A 32 -4.15 -17.84 4.37
CA GLY A 32 -4.86 -16.92 3.45
C GLY A 32 -6.15 -16.34 4.01
N LEU A 33 -6.40 -16.54 5.31
CA LEU A 33 -7.54 -16.00 6.02
C LEU A 33 -7.16 -14.67 6.67
N TRP A 34 -7.91 -13.62 6.38
CA TRP A 34 -7.86 -12.41 7.18
C TRP A 34 -8.94 -12.48 8.27
N ARG A 35 -8.53 -12.75 9.52
CA ARG A 35 -9.45 -12.87 10.66
C ARG A 35 -10.69 -13.73 10.34
N ASN A 36 -10.49 -14.94 9.81
CA ASN A 36 -11.54 -15.89 9.41
C ASN A 36 -12.28 -15.59 8.10
N TYR A 37 -12.00 -14.49 7.38
CA TYR A 37 -12.54 -14.26 6.04
C TYR A 37 -11.56 -14.75 4.97
N ARG A 38 -12.06 -15.45 3.98
CA ARG A 38 -11.31 -15.66 2.74
C ARG A 38 -11.27 -14.34 2.00
N VAL A 39 -10.12 -13.99 1.47
CA VAL A 39 -9.93 -12.72 0.76
C VAL A 39 -10.90 -12.57 -0.40
N GLU A 40 -11.15 -13.65 -1.13
CA GLU A 40 -12.09 -13.72 -2.24
C GLU A 40 -13.52 -13.38 -1.84
N ASP A 41 -13.89 -13.64 -0.57
CA ASP A 41 -15.24 -13.41 -0.06
C ASP A 41 -15.51 -11.97 0.40
N VAL A 42 -14.47 -11.12 0.54
CA VAL A 42 -14.59 -9.75 1.06
C VAL A 42 -13.83 -8.70 0.25
N ALA A 43 -12.96 -9.11 -0.67
CA ALA A 43 -12.10 -8.20 -1.44
C ALA A 43 -12.11 -8.52 -2.94
N SER A 44 -13.29 -8.75 -3.51
CA SER A 44 -13.49 -8.97 -4.95
C SER A 44 -14.78 -8.31 -5.44
N PRO A 45 -14.89 -7.96 -6.74
CA PRO A 45 -16.14 -7.50 -7.35
C PRO A 45 -17.28 -8.52 -7.21
N HIS A 46 -16.95 -9.82 -7.24
CA HIS A 46 -17.92 -10.88 -7.03
C HIS A 46 -18.50 -10.88 -5.61
N ALA A 47 -17.64 -10.72 -4.60
CA ALA A 47 -18.09 -10.59 -3.22
C ALA A 47 -19.02 -9.40 -3.03
N TRP A 48 -18.67 -8.25 -3.61
CA TRP A 48 -19.51 -7.05 -3.59
C TRP A 48 -20.86 -7.23 -4.26
N ALA A 49 -20.91 -7.92 -5.39
CA ALA A 49 -22.16 -8.23 -6.07
C ALA A 49 -23.06 -9.17 -5.26
N ARG A 50 -22.45 -10.16 -4.60
CA ARG A 50 -23.13 -11.19 -3.82
C ARG A 50 -23.64 -10.65 -2.46
N ASP A 51 -22.79 -10.00 -1.71
CA ASP A 51 -23.07 -9.52 -0.35
C ASP A 51 -22.33 -8.23 -0.01
N PRO A 52 -22.89 -7.07 -0.39
CA PRO A 52 -22.29 -5.77 -0.08
C PRO A 52 -22.20 -5.48 1.42
N ALA A 53 -23.09 -6.07 2.22
CA ALA A 53 -23.10 -5.85 3.66
C ALA A 53 -21.91 -6.55 4.32
N LEU A 54 -21.62 -7.80 3.96
CA LEU A 54 -20.44 -8.52 4.42
C LEU A 54 -19.15 -7.78 4.04
N VAL A 55 -19.07 -7.25 2.81
CA VAL A 55 -17.93 -6.45 2.37
C VAL A 55 -17.79 -5.20 3.22
N TRP A 56 -18.88 -4.47 3.47
CA TRP A 56 -18.83 -3.28 4.33
C TRP A 56 -18.50 -3.58 5.77
N ASP A 57 -19.04 -4.64 6.37
CA ASP A 57 -18.67 -5.07 7.73
C ASP A 57 -17.16 -5.31 7.84
N PHE A 58 -16.60 -6.03 6.87
CA PHE A 58 -15.15 -6.26 6.79
C PHE A 58 -14.36 -4.94 6.69
N TYR A 59 -14.75 -4.00 5.81
CA TYR A 59 -14.03 -2.73 5.66
C TYR A 59 -14.30 -1.77 6.82
N SER A 60 -15.45 -1.81 7.47
CA SER A 60 -15.75 -1.06 8.69
C SER A 60 -14.86 -1.51 9.86
N MET A 61 -14.68 -2.83 10.02
CA MET A 61 -13.73 -3.40 10.98
C MET A 61 -12.30 -2.93 10.68
N ARG A 62 -11.87 -2.92 9.41
CA ARG A 62 -10.54 -2.43 9.01
C ARG A 62 -10.37 -0.95 9.29
N ARG A 63 -11.37 -0.10 9.00
CA ARG A 63 -11.37 1.32 9.35
C ARG A 63 -11.16 1.53 10.84
N ARG A 64 -11.80 0.71 11.68
CA ARG A 64 -11.63 0.77 13.15
C ARG A 64 -10.20 0.47 13.57
N VAL A 65 -9.59 -0.58 13.02
CA VAL A 65 -8.21 -0.97 13.34
C VAL A 65 -7.22 0.10 12.86
N ALA A 66 -7.35 0.56 11.62
CA ALA A 66 -6.45 1.54 11.04
C ALA A 66 -6.55 2.92 11.72
N ALA A 67 -7.76 3.33 12.14
CA ALA A 67 -7.97 4.59 12.86
C ALA A 67 -7.30 4.61 14.26
N ALA A 68 -7.13 3.45 14.88
CA ALA A 68 -6.46 3.33 16.18
C ALA A 68 -4.93 3.20 16.05
N ALA A 69 -4.42 2.85 14.89
CA ALA A 69 -3.00 2.67 14.65
C ALA A 69 -2.24 4.00 14.60
N LYS A 70 -0.94 3.95 14.92
CA LYS A 70 -0.05 5.10 14.86
C LYS A 70 1.13 4.78 13.94
N PRO A 71 1.67 5.79 13.24
CA PRO A 71 2.90 5.61 12.47
C PRO A 71 4.03 5.07 13.34
N ASN A 72 4.82 4.17 12.79
CA ASN A 72 6.02 3.63 13.42
C ASN A 72 7.29 4.30 12.84
N PRO A 73 8.49 3.99 13.36
CA PRO A 73 9.74 4.60 12.91
C PRO A 73 10.00 4.47 11.40
N ALA A 74 9.49 3.41 10.73
CA ALA A 74 9.64 3.27 9.28
C ALA A 74 8.87 4.36 8.51
N HIS A 75 7.62 4.63 8.90
CA HIS A 75 6.81 5.69 8.30
C HIS A 75 7.45 7.07 8.51
N LEU A 76 7.91 7.35 9.74
CA LEU A 76 8.59 8.61 10.08
C LEU A 76 9.89 8.80 9.29
N ALA A 77 10.67 7.73 9.11
CA ALA A 77 11.89 7.77 8.32
C ALA A 77 11.62 8.09 6.85
N LEU A 78 10.57 7.50 6.25
CA LEU A 78 10.18 7.79 4.87
C LEU A 78 9.64 9.21 4.70
N ALA A 79 8.85 9.72 5.65
CA ALA A 79 8.39 11.10 5.64
C ALA A 79 9.55 12.11 5.74
N ASN A 80 10.53 11.85 6.63
CA ASN A 80 11.74 12.66 6.73
C ASN A 80 12.60 12.59 5.45
N LEU A 81 12.70 11.41 4.83
CA LEU A 81 13.41 11.23 3.58
C LEU A 81 12.74 12.01 2.44
N GLU A 82 11.41 12.07 2.40
CA GLU A 82 10.67 12.87 1.43
C GLU A 82 11.00 14.36 1.53
N THR A 83 11.15 14.90 2.74
CA THR A 83 11.50 16.32 2.92
C THR A 83 12.90 16.65 2.41
N LYS A 84 13.83 15.70 2.47
CA LYS A 84 15.20 15.86 1.99
C LYS A 84 15.32 15.69 0.47
N LEU A 85 14.60 14.74 -0.10
CA LEU A 85 14.72 14.37 -1.51
C LEU A 85 13.75 15.12 -2.42
N VAL A 86 12.74 15.78 -1.87
CA VAL A 86 11.71 16.54 -2.58
C VAL A 86 11.18 15.75 -3.80
N ASP A 87 11.54 16.11 -5.03
CA ASP A 87 11.03 15.47 -6.26
C ASP A 87 11.80 14.21 -6.67
N LEU A 88 12.79 13.80 -5.89
CA LEU A 88 13.61 12.64 -6.18
C LEU A 88 13.09 11.34 -5.52
N LEU A 89 12.09 11.44 -4.61
CA LEU A 89 11.42 10.30 -4.00
C LEU A 89 10.04 10.10 -4.61
N PHE A 90 9.78 8.88 -5.10
CA PHE A 90 8.46 8.40 -5.46
C PHE A 90 8.03 7.31 -4.47
N LEU A 91 7.07 7.64 -3.59
CA LEU A 91 6.53 6.72 -2.60
C LEU A 91 5.23 6.11 -3.12
N CYS A 92 5.28 4.82 -3.45
CA CYS A 92 4.15 4.00 -3.85
C CYS A 92 3.82 3.00 -2.75
N THR A 93 2.56 2.92 -2.34
CA THR A 93 2.14 1.95 -1.34
C THR A 93 1.06 1.01 -1.85
N GLN A 94 1.19 -0.27 -1.51
CA GLN A 94 0.14 -1.27 -1.63
C GLN A 94 -0.86 -1.19 -0.47
N ASN A 95 -0.49 -0.47 0.60
CA ASN A 95 -1.33 -0.32 1.76
C ASN A 95 -2.48 0.63 1.50
N VAL A 96 -3.57 0.37 2.18
CA VAL A 96 -4.80 1.18 2.09
C VAL A 96 -5.02 2.03 3.35
N ASP A 97 -4.20 1.86 4.40
CA ASP A 97 -4.17 2.72 5.56
C ASP A 97 -3.52 4.08 5.23
N ASN A 98 -3.60 5.04 6.14
CA ASN A 98 -3.06 6.38 5.98
C ASN A 98 -1.87 6.66 6.92
N LEU A 99 -1.09 5.64 7.30
CA LEU A 99 0.01 5.81 8.23
C LEU A 99 1.18 6.62 7.64
N HIS A 100 1.39 6.57 6.33
CA HIS A 100 2.37 7.43 5.66
C HIS A 100 2.00 8.90 5.78
N GLU A 101 0.73 9.27 5.52
CA GLU A 101 0.23 10.63 5.66
C GLU A 101 0.25 11.10 7.10
N GLN A 102 -0.15 10.24 8.06
CA GLN A 102 -0.06 10.54 9.49
C GLN A 102 1.38 10.78 9.95
N ALA A 103 2.37 10.14 9.32
CA ALA A 103 3.79 10.37 9.58
C ALA A 103 4.33 11.67 8.97
N GLY A 104 3.56 12.31 8.08
CA GLY A 104 3.92 13.55 7.40
C GLY A 104 4.30 13.42 5.93
N SER A 105 4.25 12.23 5.33
CA SER A 105 4.41 12.06 3.87
C SER A 105 3.29 12.77 3.13
N ARG A 106 3.61 13.53 2.08
CA ARG A 106 2.67 14.36 1.33
C ARG A 106 2.37 13.84 -0.07
N ARG A 107 3.26 13.02 -0.62
CA ARG A 107 3.20 12.54 -2.01
C ARG A 107 3.18 11.01 -2.04
N VAL A 108 2.16 10.45 -1.41
CA VAL A 108 1.93 9.00 -1.37
C VAL A 108 1.01 8.60 -2.52
N LEU A 109 1.44 7.61 -3.29
CA LEU A 109 0.58 7.01 -4.30
C LEU A 109 0.05 5.67 -3.79
N HIS A 110 -1.26 5.59 -3.55
CA HIS A 110 -1.96 4.39 -3.11
C HIS A 110 -2.42 3.54 -4.30
N MET A 111 -1.59 2.60 -4.74
CA MET A 111 -1.91 1.78 -5.91
C MET A 111 -3.10 0.83 -5.71
N HIS A 112 -3.44 0.51 -4.46
CA HIS A 112 -4.60 -0.32 -4.12
C HIS A 112 -5.76 0.46 -3.49
N GLY A 113 -5.73 1.80 -3.57
CA GLY A 113 -6.76 2.67 -3.03
C GLY A 113 -6.55 3.02 -1.56
N GLU A 114 -7.58 3.65 -0.98
CA GLU A 114 -7.49 4.27 0.34
C GLU A 114 -8.70 3.89 1.20
N LEU A 115 -8.43 3.38 2.40
CA LEU A 115 -9.44 2.84 3.31
C LEU A 115 -10.44 3.90 3.81
N PHE A 116 -9.97 5.14 3.95
CA PHE A 116 -10.78 6.28 4.42
C PHE A 116 -11.38 7.10 3.27
N LYS A 117 -11.53 6.46 2.10
CA LYS A 117 -12.30 6.97 0.98
C LYS A 117 -13.34 5.96 0.52
N SER A 118 -14.40 6.47 -0.09
CA SER A 118 -15.45 5.69 -0.75
C SER A 118 -15.67 6.19 -2.17
N ARG A 119 -16.26 5.34 -3.01
CA ARG A 119 -16.63 5.66 -4.39
C ARG A 119 -17.97 5.02 -4.77
N CYS A 120 -18.62 5.56 -5.77
CA CYS A 120 -19.75 4.89 -6.40
C CYS A 120 -19.29 3.65 -7.16
N ASP A 121 -20.08 2.57 -7.14
CA ASP A 121 -19.82 1.35 -7.91
C ASP A 121 -20.28 1.44 -9.38
N THR A 122 -21.01 2.49 -9.74
CA THR A 122 -21.67 2.64 -11.05
C THR A 122 -21.14 3.84 -11.84
N CYS A 123 -21.09 5.03 -11.26
CA CYS A 123 -20.67 6.22 -12.00
C CYS A 123 -19.20 6.57 -11.77
N LEU A 124 -18.63 7.42 -12.67
CA LEU A 124 -17.25 7.85 -12.63
C LEU A 124 -16.98 9.03 -11.66
N ARG A 125 -17.89 9.30 -10.72
CA ARG A 125 -17.67 10.32 -9.68
C ARG A 125 -16.35 10.06 -8.96
N PRO A 126 -15.51 11.09 -8.76
CA PRO A 126 -14.26 10.93 -8.02
C PRO A 126 -14.48 10.33 -6.62
N PRO A 127 -13.55 9.54 -6.12
CA PRO A 127 -13.58 9.07 -4.73
C PRO A 127 -13.61 10.25 -3.76
N PHE A 128 -14.30 10.09 -2.65
CA PHE A 128 -14.48 11.14 -1.63
C PHE A 128 -14.07 10.63 -0.25
N PRO A 129 -13.61 11.51 0.66
CA PRO A 129 -13.31 11.15 2.04
C PRO A 129 -14.54 10.56 2.74
N ASP A 130 -14.33 9.42 3.39
CA ASP A 130 -15.40 8.72 4.11
C ASP A 130 -14.79 7.86 5.22
N THR A 131 -15.06 8.24 6.45
CA THR A 131 -14.64 7.55 7.66
C THR A 131 -15.77 6.75 8.33
N SER A 132 -16.95 6.78 7.74
CA SER A 132 -18.14 6.09 8.27
C SER A 132 -17.94 4.57 8.27
N ARG A 133 -18.67 3.92 9.14
CA ARG A 133 -18.76 2.48 9.24
C ARG A 133 -20.19 2.06 8.93
N TYR A 134 -20.34 1.07 8.09
CA TYR A 134 -21.63 0.56 7.66
C TYR A 134 -21.70 -0.89 8.08
N GLU A 135 -22.45 -1.17 9.13
CA GLU A 135 -22.53 -2.48 9.81
C GLU A 135 -23.83 -3.23 9.47
N ALA A 136 -24.79 -2.52 8.84
CA ALA A 136 -26.05 -3.13 8.38
C ALA A 136 -26.31 -2.83 6.89
N PRO A 137 -27.00 -3.73 6.16
CA PRO A 137 -27.31 -3.54 4.74
C PRO A 137 -28.05 -2.22 4.43
N ALA A 138 -28.95 -1.79 5.33
CA ALA A 138 -29.71 -0.57 5.17
C ALA A 138 -28.87 0.71 5.32
N GLU A 139 -27.68 0.63 5.92
CA GLU A 139 -26.78 1.76 6.12
C GLU A 139 -25.91 2.05 4.90
N ILE A 140 -25.84 1.12 3.93
CA ILE A 140 -25.01 1.29 2.73
C ILE A 140 -25.58 2.45 1.90
N PRO A 141 -24.83 3.57 1.77
CA PRO A 141 -25.38 4.74 1.11
C PRO A 141 -25.48 4.53 -0.41
N ARG A 142 -26.41 5.25 -1.01
CA ARG A 142 -26.54 5.31 -2.46
C ARG A 142 -26.03 6.62 -3.02
N CYS A 143 -25.45 6.55 -4.19
CA CYS A 143 -25.07 7.71 -4.98
C CYS A 143 -26.33 8.34 -5.62
N GLU A 144 -26.26 9.61 -5.97
CA GLU A 144 -27.30 10.31 -6.73
C GLU A 144 -27.68 9.61 -8.06
N CYS A 145 -26.73 8.86 -8.65
CA CYS A 145 -27.00 8.04 -9.86
C CYS A 145 -27.74 6.72 -9.56
N GLY A 146 -28.08 6.44 -8.30
CA GLY A 146 -28.70 5.18 -7.85
C GLY A 146 -27.72 4.06 -7.51
N GLY A 147 -26.44 4.16 -7.92
CA GLY A 147 -25.39 3.19 -7.60
C GLY A 147 -25.11 3.10 -6.09
N ARG A 148 -24.53 1.98 -5.66
CA ARG A 148 -24.14 1.80 -4.25
C ARG A 148 -22.79 2.46 -4.01
N ILE A 149 -22.59 2.96 -2.81
CA ILE A 149 -21.29 3.46 -2.36
C ILE A 149 -20.48 2.28 -1.81
N ARG A 150 -19.27 2.10 -2.33
CA ARG A 150 -18.33 1.04 -1.93
C ARG A 150 -17.01 1.65 -1.40
N PRO A 151 -16.21 0.88 -0.63
CA PRO A 151 -14.85 1.29 -0.28
C PRO A 151 -14.02 1.62 -1.53
N HIS A 152 -13.21 2.68 -1.48
CA HIS A 152 -12.27 3.02 -2.56
C HIS A 152 -11.02 2.15 -2.49
N ILE A 153 -11.21 0.86 -2.72
CA ILE A 153 -10.17 -0.16 -2.71
C ILE A 153 -10.12 -0.83 -4.07
N CYS A 154 -8.91 -1.07 -4.57
CA CYS A 154 -8.67 -1.96 -5.70
C CYS A 154 -8.78 -3.40 -5.20
N TRP A 155 -9.78 -4.13 -5.66
CA TRP A 155 -10.00 -5.53 -5.30
C TRP A 155 -9.27 -6.48 -6.25
N PHE A 156 -9.14 -7.73 -5.83
CA PHE A 156 -8.65 -8.79 -6.70
C PHE A 156 -9.52 -8.91 -7.95
N GLY A 157 -8.88 -8.89 -9.13
CA GLY A 157 -9.54 -8.83 -10.43
C GLY A 157 -9.77 -7.42 -10.96
N GLU A 158 -9.47 -6.36 -10.18
CA GLU A 158 -9.48 -4.98 -10.66
C GLU A 158 -8.05 -4.51 -11.00
N ALA A 159 -7.93 -3.55 -11.90
CA ALA A 159 -6.65 -2.91 -12.21
C ALA A 159 -6.24 -1.94 -11.07
N PRO A 160 -4.98 -2.00 -10.59
CA PRO A 160 -4.49 -1.03 -9.63
C PRO A 160 -4.52 0.40 -10.18
N TYR A 161 -4.60 1.37 -9.26
CA TYR A 161 -4.68 2.78 -9.63
C TYR A 161 -3.33 3.33 -10.09
N GLU A 162 -3.38 4.35 -10.96
CA GLU A 162 -2.23 5.18 -11.35
C GLU A 162 -1.06 4.42 -12.00
N MET A 163 -1.31 3.28 -12.63
CA MET A 163 -0.28 2.42 -13.23
C MET A 163 0.64 3.17 -14.22
N ASN A 164 0.10 4.12 -14.98
CA ASN A 164 0.91 4.92 -15.90
C ASN A 164 1.97 5.76 -15.17
N ARG A 165 1.58 6.39 -14.07
CA ARG A 165 2.51 7.18 -13.22
C ARG A 165 3.56 6.28 -12.55
N ILE A 166 3.14 5.08 -12.09
CA ILE A 166 4.03 4.09 -11.50
C ILE A 166 5.08 3.65 -12.54
N PHE A 167 4.68 3.23 -13.73
CA PHE A 167 5.62 2.82 -14.77
C PHE A 167 6.53 3.96 -15.24
N GLN A 168 6.02 5.18 -15.33
CA GLN A 168 6.86 6.34 -15.62
C GLN A 168 7.93 6.54 -14.54
N ALA A 169 7.58 6.45 -13.25
CA ALA A 169 8.54 6.57 -12.16
C ALA A 169 9.56 5.41 -12.17
N LEU A 170 9.10 4.17 -12.40
CA LEU A 170 9.98 2.99 -12.52
C LEU A 170 10.97 3.15 -13.69
N THR A 171 10.56 3.76 -14.81
CA THR A 171 11.46 3.98 -15.96
C THR A 171 12.63 4.88 -15.62
N HIS A 172 12.46 5.82 -14.70
CA HIS A 172 13.47 6.83 -14.36
C HIS A 172 14.19 6.56 -13.03
N CYS A 173 13.77 5.56 -12.24
CA CYS A 173 14.40 5.30 -10.96
C CYS A 173 15.81 4.69 -11.13
N THR A 174 16.74 5.12 -10.26
CA THR A 174 18.12 4.59 -10.14
C THR A 174 18.29 3.74 -8.88
N ILE A 175 17.36 3.90 -7.93
CA ILE A 175 17.26 3.10 -6.72
C ILE A 175 15.81 2.65 -6.56
N PHE A 176 15.61 1.34 -6.40
CA PHE A 176 14.32 0.75 -6.08
C PHE A 176 14.39 0.07 -4.71
N ALA A 177 13.48 0.40 -3.82
CA ALA A 177 13.40 -0.21 -2.49
C ALA A 177 12.00 -0.78 -2.24
N ALA A 178 11.89 -2.09 -2.03
CA ALA A 178 10.66 -2.76 -1.63
C ALA A 178 10.71 -3.03 -0.11
N ILE A 179 9.69 -2.55 0.62
CA ILE A 179 9.68 -2.55 2.08
C ILE A 179 8.41 -3.24 2.59
N GLY A 180 8.58 -4.32 3.36
CA GLY A 180 7.45 -5.04 3.96
C GLY A 180 6.46 -5.64 2.96
N THR A 181 6.93 -6.03 1.79
CA THR A 181 6.12 -6.71 0.76
C THR A 181 6.53 -8.17 0.63
N SER A 182 5.59 -9.04 0.30
CA SER A 182 5.85 -10.48 0.17
C SER A 182 6.45 -10.88 -1.18
N GLY A 183 6.41 -9.99 -2.18
CA GLY A 183 6.90 -10.29 -3.53
C GLY A 183 6.04 -11.29 -4.32
N VAL A 184 4.73 -11.40 -4.02
CA VAL A 184 3.83 -12.33 -4.75
C VAL A 184 2.56 -11.65 -5.28
N VAL A 185 2.24 -10.42 -4.87
CA VAL A 185 1.04 -9.71 -5.34
C VAL A 185 1.39 -8.93 -6.61
N GLU A 186 0.80 -9.34 -7.72
CA GLU A 186 0.97 -8.65 -9.00
C GLU A 186 0.04 -7.43 -9.12
N PRO A 187 0.46 -6.41 -9.89
CA PRO A 187 1.71 -6.26 -10.64
C PRO A 187 2.90 -5.79 -9.79
N ALA A 188 2.72 -5.47 -8.52
CA ALA A 188 3.74 -4.91 -7.65
C ALA A 188 4.97 -5.82 -7.48
N ALA A 189 4.78 -7.14 -7.46
CA ALA A 189 5.86 -8.11 -7.36
C ALA A 189 6.84 -8.04 -8.54
N SER A 190 6.34 -7.73 -9.74
CA SER A 190 7.14 -7.62 -10.97
C SER A 190 7.90 -6.29 -11.11
N PHE A 191 7.66 -5.28 -10.26
CA PHE A 191 8.31 -3.97 -10.40
C PHE A 191 9.83 -4.05 -10.27
N VAL A 192 10.35 -4.90 -9.39
CA VAL A 192 11.78 -5.09 -9.22
C VAL A 192 12.43 -5.67 -10.49
N ALA A 193 11.81 -6.66 -11.11
CA ALA A 193 12.28 -7.23 -12.37
C ALA A 193 12.29 -6.18 -13.51
N HIS A 194 11.29 -5.29 -13.52
CA HIS A 194 11.21 -4.20 -14.50
C HIS A 194 12.38 -3.20 -14.44
N VAL A 195 13.00 -3.01 -13.27
CA VAL A 195 14.10 -2.06 -13.05
C VAL A 195 15.47 -2.74 -12.95
N ARG A 196 15.51 -4.07 -12.87
CA ARG A 196 16.74 -4.86 -12.77
C ARG A 196 17.70 -4.53 -13.91
N GLY A 197 19.00 -4.43 -13.57
CA GLY A 197 20.07 -4.12 -14.53
C GLY A 197 20.28 -2.62 -14.77
N ARG A 198 19.36 -1.75 -14.37
CA ARG A 198 19.53 -0.29 -14.48
C ARG A 198 19.39 0.46 -13.16
N ALA A 199 18.76 -0.12 -12.15
CA ALA A 199 18.65 0.44 -10.81
C ALA A 199 19.29 -0.49 -9.76
N ARG A 200 19.78 0.11 -8.68
CA ARG A 200 20.16 -0.62 -7.47
C ARG A 200 18.87 -1.04 -6.76
N THR A 201 18.69 -2.33 -6.47
CA THR A 201 17.45 -2.87 -5.93
C THR A 201 17.65 -3.39 -4.52
N TYR A 202 16.80 -2.95 -3.60
CA TYR A 202 16.88 -3.26 -2.17
C TYR A 202 15.55 -3.77 -1.64
N TYR A 203 15.65 -4.73 -0.73
CA TYR A 203 14.50 -5.23 0.01
C TYR A 203 14.72 -5.03 1.51
N VAL A 204 13.64 -4.68 2.23
CA VAL A 204 13.59 -4.60 3.70
C VAL A 204 12.36 -5.33 4.21
N GLY A 205 12.55 -6.31 5.06
CA GLY A 205 11.46 -7.05 5.71
C GLY A 205 12.00 -8.20 6.56
N PRO A 206 11.22 -8.71 7.54
CA PRO A 206 11.69 -9.76 8.47
C PRO A 206 11.94 -11.10 7.78
N GLU A 207 11.27 -11.37 6.68
CA GLU A 207 11.41 -12.59 5.88
C GLU A 207 11.81 -12.23 4.46
N ALA A 208 12.54 -13.13 3.79
CA ALA A 208 12.89 -12.94 2.39
C ALA A 208 11.63 -12.96 1.51
N PRO A 209 11.48 -12.03 0.55
CA PRO A 209 10.35 -12.04 -0.36
C PRO A 209 10.45 -13.21 -1.36
N ALA A 210 9.33 -13.61 -1.95
CA ALA A 210 9.31 -14.72 -2.91
C ALA A 210 10.24 -14.49 -4.12
N ASN A 211 10.43 -13.21 -4.48
CA ASN A 211 11.30 -12.76 -5.57
C ASN A 211 12.66 -12.22 -5.10
N ALA A 212 13.19 -12.73 -3.98
CA ALA A 212 14.45 -12.27 -3.38
C ALA A 212 15.65 -12.22 -4.35
N ALA A 213 15.70 -13.13 -5.31
CA ALA A 213 16.76 -13.21 -6.32
C ALA A 213 16.82 -12.00 -7.28
N GLU A 214 15.77 -11.19 -7.32
CA GLU A 214 15.70 -9.97 -8.14
C GLU A 214 16.35 -8.75 -7.46
N PHE A 215 16.66 -8.84 -6.16
CA PHE A 215 17.23 -7.74 -5.40
C PHE A 215 18.75 -7.83 -5.33
N THR A 216 19.40 -6.66 -5.45
CA THR A 216 20.87 -6.55 -5.24
C THR A 216 21.23 -6.87 -3.79
N GLN A 217 20.37 -6.45 -2.84
CA GLN A 217 20.58 -6.70 -1.42
C GLN A 217 19.24 -6.78 -0.67
N CYS A 218 19.13 -7.74 0.25
CA CYS A 218 18.01 -7.91 1.16
C CYS A 218 18.46 -7.66 2.61
N PHE A 219 17.72 -6.79 3.30
CA PHE A 219 17.86 -6.54 4.73
C PHE A 219 16.75 -7.29 5.48
N GLN A 220 17.10 -8.44 6.08
CA GLN A 220 16.15 -9.28 6.80
C GLN A 220 15.96 -8.75 8.24
N ALA A 221 15.16 -7.70 8.37
CA ALA A 221 14.82 -7.11 9.66
C ALA A 221 13.50 -6.31 9.57
N GLU A 222 12.93 -5.95 10.71
CA GLU A 222 11.78 -5.06 10.79
C GLU A 222 12.10 -3.70 10.18
N ALA A 223 11.16 -3.15 9.42
CA ALA A 223 11.36 -1.89 8.70
C ALA A 223 11.65 -0.72 9.63
N GLY A 224 11.00 -0.67 10.78
CA GLY A 224 11.23 0.38 11.79
C GLY A 224 12.63 0.39 12.40
N LYS A 225 13.33 -0.76 12.37
CA LYS A 225 14.72 -0.85 12.83
C LYS A 225 15.73 -0.43 11.77
N VAL A 226 15.42 -0.66 10.49
CA VAL A 226 16.36 -0.48 9.39
C VAL A 226 16.24 0.91 8.75
N LEU A 227 15.02 1.35 8.44
CA LEU A 227 14.81 2.56 7.65
C LEU A 227 15.36 3.85 8.26
N PRO A 228 15.35 4.07 9.59
CA PRO A 228 15.89 5.29 10.18
C PRO A 228 17.36 5.59 9.81
N THR A 229 18.14 4.55 9.48
CA THR A 229 19.56 4.69 9.13
C THR A 229 19.92 4.12 7.76
N LEU A 230 18.95 3.61 7.01
CA LEU A 230 19.20 2.89 5.76
C LEU A 230 19.70 3.82 4.66
N PHE A 231 19.00 4.93 4.45
CA PHE A 231 19.29 5.88 3.39
C PHE A 231 20.12 7.05 3.93
N GLN A 232 21.25 7.30 3.27
CA GLN A 232 22.15 8.39 3.62
C GLN A 232 22.13 9.42 2.48
N THR A 233 21.66 10.61 2.82
CA THR A 233 21.71 11.80 1.95
C THR A 233 22.88 12.64 2.37
N ASP A 234 23.70 13.07 1.42
CA ASP A 234 24.77 14.05 1.65
C ASP A 234 24.18 15.39 2.13
#